data_2eb265f3e76dcf2a9e7ba3f100aaca61
#
_entry.id   2eb265f3e76dcf2a9e7ba3f100aaca61
#
_cell.length_a   1.000
_cell.length_b   1.000
_cell.length_c   1.000
_cell.angle_alpha   90.00
_cell.angle_beta   90.00
_cell.angle_gamma   90.00
#
_symmetry.space_group_name_H-M   'P 1'
#
loop_
_entity.id
_entity.type
_entity.pdbx_description
1 polymer ?
#
loop_
_entity_poly.entity_id
_entity_poly.type
_entity_poly.pdbx_seq_one_letter_code
_entity_poly.pdbx_strand_id
1 'polypeptide(L)'
;MAPPTRSRPFRTPTPEPLNGKEADTPRKSAYFVALARNRGKKAYSTIAKECNIAPSTARDWRHQYENMGAVAKRHLRPRSKILGKKSKVTKSMCKMLVSPSRNPVRKQPLEAQIAFHKLPVKPHQLGRKLREHTKKAARYLCAFIKKEISEKNRADRTIYGETHLYDPVFGFWDYVVFTDEAYVDPTSKAQGRVLREQGTRDRPENIEERPPLKGVCFHIAAWISWWGKAEKLRFYNDEQDKIEQPPIPPKPRRRPITETEEDYRRRIAEWEASKPHAREVKVQGNAMTQKYYVENLLPIYVHAIEKMREIDDKPWLLQEDGDPSHGMRKAGLAQAYKDTYNVKNLRHPAQSPDLNPIEGIWAIIKQRLNKNIFDSEDDMKEALQAEWDKITMEEIRHRIADMPRRCAELVRSNGGPIRGNKW
;
A
#
# COMPACT_ATOMS: atom_id res chain seq x y z
N MET A 1 -15.94 -4.65 -25.61
CA MET A 1 -16.07 -4.00 -26.95
C MET A 1 -15.26 -2.73 -26.96
N ALA A 2 -14.27 -2.59 -27.84
CA ALA A 2 -13.52 -1.36 -28.00
C ALA A 2 -14.40 -0.31 -28.72
N PRO A 3 -14.33 0.98 -28.33
CA PRO A 3 -15.13 2.03 -28.95
C PRO A 3 -14.72 2.21 -30.41
N PRO A 4 -15.67 2.51 -31.31
CA PRO A 4 -15.38 2.69 -32.71
C PRO A 4 -14.46 3.91 -32.90
N THR A 5 -13.31 3.68 -33.52
CA THR A 5 -12.39 4.73 -33.96
C THR A 5 -13.11 5.62 -34.98
N ARG A 6 -13.27 6.90 -34.68
CA ARG A 6 -13.76 7.92 -35.61
C ARG A 6 -12.98 7.81 -36.92
N SER A 7 -13.65 7.39 -37.99
CA SER A 7 -13.14 7.47 -39.35
C SER A 7 -12.98 8.92 -39.72
N ARG A 8 -11.75 9.40 -39.85
CA ARG A 8 -11.51 10.71 -40.48
C ARG A 8 -11.95 10.64 -41.92
N PRO A 9 -12.72 11.61 -42.43
CA PRO A 9 -13.10 11.66 -43.83
C PRO A 9 -11.85 11.67 -44.72
N PHE A 10 -11.87 10.89 -45.79
CA PHE A 10 -10.79 10.88 -46.79
C PHE A 10 -10.55 12.29 -47.31
N ARG A 11 -9.34 12.81 -47.12
CA ARG A 11 -8.91 14.03 -47.81
C ARG A 11 -8.79 13.73 -49.30
N THR A 12 -9.17 14.71 -50.13
CA THR A 12 -9.02 14.75 -51.60
C THR A 12 -7.62 14.27 -51.99
N PRO A 13 -7.47 13.55 -53.11
CA PRO A 13 -6.19 13.00 -53.53
C PRO A 13 -5.14 14.12 -53.69
N THR A 14 -4.02 13.91 -53.10
CA THR A 14 -2.84 14.80 -53.18
C THR A 14 -2.33 14.81 -54.62
N PRO A 15 -1.85 15.93 -55.14
CA PRO A 15 -1.27 16.03 -56.50
C PRO A 15 -0.12 15.03 -56.70
N GLU A 16 0.14 14.69 -57.96
CA GLU A 16 1.15 13.70 -58.34
C GLU A 16 2.51 13.94 -57.66
N PRO A 17 3.19 12.86 -57.18
CA PRO A 17 4.52 13.01 -56.65
C PRO A 17 5.47 13.39 -57.78
N LEU A 18 6.28 14.41 -57.54
CA LEU A 18 7.43 14.69 -58.39
C LEU A 18 8.30 13.44 -58.50
N ASN A 19 8.73 13.11 -59.72
CA ASN A 19 9.60 11.95 -60.02
C ASN A 19 10.71 11.82 -58.98
N GLY A 20 10.82 10.62 -58.36
CA GLY A 20 11.86 10.27 -57.38
C GLY A 20 11.46 10.45 -55.91
N LYS A 21 10.26 10.94 -55.56
CA LYS A 21 9.78 10.98 -54.18
C LYS A 21 8.91 9.75 -53.84
N GLU A 22 9.11 9.19 -52.68
CA GLU A 22 8.30 8.10 -52.11
C GLU A 22 6.84 8.58 -51.98
N ALA A 23 5.87 7.77 -52.45
CA ALA A 23 4.46 8.07 -52.31
C ALA A 23 4.09 8.14 -50.81
N ASP A 24 3.24 9.11 -50.47
CA ASP A 24 2.85 9.37 -49.10
C ASP A 24 1.89 8.29 -48.50
N THR A 25 1.73 8.29 -47.19
CA THR A 25 0.87 7.35 -46.47
C THR A 25 -0.57 7.33 -46.90
N PRO A 26 -1.22 8.48 -47.22
CA PRO A 26 -2.61 8.51 -47.78
C PRO A 26 -2.74 7.74 -49.08
N ARG A 27 -1.81 7.86 -50.00
CA ARG A 27 -1.83 7.12 -51.30
C ARG A 27 -1.65 5.65 -51.11
N LYS A 28 -0.71 5.23 -50.23
CA LYS A 28 -0.52 3.82 -49.88
C LYS A 28 -1.78 3.23 -49.27
N SER A 29 -2.45 3.97 -48.40
CA SER A 29 -3.72 3.55 -47.79
C SER A 29 -4.84 3.45 -48.81
N ALA A 30 -4.98 4.47 -49.69
CA ALA A 30 -5.96 4.47 -50.78
C ALA A 30 -5.76 3.27 -51.72
N TYR A 31 -4.52 2.97 -52.09
CA TYR A 31 -4.19 1.80 -52.91
C TYR A 31 -4.66 0.49 -52.28
N PHE A 32 -4.37 0.27 -50.98
CA PHE A 32 -4.81 -0.98 -50.34
C PHE A 32 -6.31 -1.07 -50.13
N VAL A 33 -7.01 0.10 -49.96
CA VAL A 33 -8.48 0.12 -49.94
C VAL A 33 -9.04 -0.20 -51.31
N ALA A 34 -8.48 0.40 -52.40
CA ALA A 34 -8.89 0.13 -53.78
C ALA A 34 -8.61 -1.33 -54.16
N LEU A 35 -7.48 -1.88 -53.71
CA LEU A 35 -7.11 -3.31 -53.91
C LEU A 35 -8.15 -4.23 -53.24
N ALA A 36 -8.55 -3.94 -52.02
CA ALA A 36 -9.53 -4.74 -51.30
C ALA A 36 -10.91 -4.71 -51.95
N ARG A 37 -11.35 -3.53 -52.44
CA ARG A 37 -12.65 -3.33 -53.10
C ARG A 37 -12.73 -4.00 -54.51
N ASN A 38 -11.60 -4.03 -55.20
CA ASN A 38 -11.54 -4.52 -56.61
C ASN A 38 -10.83 -5.87 -56.71
N ARG A 39 -10.74 -6.66 -55.66
CA ARG A 39 -10.07 -7.97 -55.62
C ARG A 39 -10.75 -8.91 -56.64
N GLY A 40 -9.99 -9.34 -57.64
CA GLY A 40 -10.47 -10.22 -58.73
C GLY A 40 -11.30 -9.54 -59.83
N LYS A 41 -11.58 -8.23 -59.71
CA LYS A 41 -12.42 -7.48 -60.72
C LYS A 41 -11.57 -6.62 -61.66
N LYS A 42 -10.43 -6.10 -61.21
CA LYS A 42 -9.53 -5.26 -62.00
C LYS A 42 -8.10 -5.76 -61.90
N ALA A 43 -7.31 -5.56 -62.96
CA ALA A 43 -5.88 -5.84 -62.94
C ALA A 43 -5.13 -4.95 -61.92
N TYR A 44 -4.15 -5.48 -61.23
CA TYR A 44 -3.37 -4.75 -60.25
C TYR A 44 -2.67 -3.51 -60.75
N SER A 45 -2.24 -3.54 -62.05
CA SER A 45 -1.63 -2.37 -62.71
C SER A 45 -2.63 -1.26 -62.95
N THR A 46 -3.90 -1.58 -63.23
CA THR A 46 -4.98 -0.62 -63.38
C THR A 46 -5.29 0.07 -62.06
N ILE A 47 -5.41 -0.68 -60.96
CA ILE A 47 -5.65 -0.14 -59.65
C ILE A 47 -4.48 0.77 -59.21
N ALA A 48 -3.27 0.40 -59.54
CA ALA A 48 -2.08 1.23 -59.25
C ALA A 48 -2.13 2.58 -59.99
N LYS A 49 -2.49 2.55 -61.27
CA LYS A 49 -2.66 3.76 -62.11
C LYS A 49 -3.79 4.67 -61.58
N GLU A 50 -4.95 4.08 -61.21
CA GLU A 50 -6.06 4.83 -60.61
C GLU A 50 -5.68 5.54 -59.31
N CYS A 51 -4.72 5.00 -58.55
CA CYS A 51 -4.19 5.58 -57.33
C CYS A 51 -2.97 6.48 -57.54
N ASN A 52 -2.59 6.79 -58.76
CA ASN A 52 -1.39 7.55 -59.15
C ASN A 52 -0.10 6.96 -58.53
N ILE A 53 0.06 5.66 -58.63
CA ILE A 53 1.21 4.88 -58.09
C ILE A 53 1.87 4.13 -59.22
N ALA A 54 3.21 4.20 -59.31
CA ALA A 54 3.95 3.42 -60.26
C ALA A 54 3.69 1.91 -60.04
N PRO A 55 3.47 1.13 -61.09
CA PRO A 55 3.20 -0.33 -60.97
C PRO A 55 4.27 -1.10 -60.24
N SER A 56 5.53 -0.70 -60.33
CA SER A 56 6.66 -1.28 -59.56
C SER A 56 6.48 -1.04 -58.06
N THR A 57 6.20 0.18 -57.65
CA THR A 57 5.93 0.55 -56.26
C THR A 57 4.71 -0.19 -55.70
N ALA A 58 3.66 -0.32 -56.48
CA ALA A 58 2.46 -1.08 -56.10
C ALA A 58 2.77 -2.56 -55.89
N ARG A 59 3.64 -3.16 -56.74
CA ARG A 59 4.11 -4.54 -56.63
C ARG A 59 4.92 -4.73 -55.34
N ASP A 60 5.85 -3.84 -55.05
CA ASP A 60 6.66 -3.89 -53.83
C ASP A 60 5.83 -3.77 -52.57
N TRP A 61 4.85 -2.86 -52.56
CA TRP A 61 3.92 -2.70 -51.41
C TRP A 61 3.06 -3.97 -51.21
N ARG A 62 2.60 -4.59 -52.27
CA ARG A 62 1.83 -5.83 -52.21
C ARG A 62 2.69 -6.98 -51.66
N HIS A 63 3.90 -7.13 -52.17
CA HIS A 63 4.85 -8.13 -51.67
C HIS A 63 5.19 -7.92 -50.20
N GLN A 64 5.41 -6.67 -49.77
CA GLN A 64 5.57 -6.33 -48.33
C GLN A 64 4.31 -6.71 -47.53
N TYR A 65 3.13 -6.49 -48.08
CA TYR A 65 1.87 -6.84 -47.40
C TYR A 65 1.69 -8.35 -47.26
N GLU A 66 2.05 -9.10 -48.26
CA GLU A 66 2.03 -10.57 -48.24
C GLU A 66 2.97 -11.11 -47.15
N ASN A 67 4.15 -10.51 -46.99
CA ASN A 67 5.16 -10.93 -46.01
C ASN A 67 4.92 -10.39 -44.61
N MET A 68 4.37 -9.20 -44.47
CA MET A 68 4.25 -8.46 -43.16
C MET A 68 2.80 -8.21 -42.73
N GLY A 69 1.82 -8.61 -43.53
CA GLY A 69 0.39 -8.45 -43.24
C GLY A 69 -0.04 -6.97 -43.06
N ALA A 70 -0.97 -6.74 -42.14
CA ALA A 70 -1.55 -5.41 -41.90
C ALA A 70 -0.51 -4.33 -41.48
N VAL A 71 0.67 -4.74 -41.04
CA VAL A 71 1.76 -3.83 -40.66
C VAL A 71 2.30 -3.10 -41.90
N ALA A 72 2.30 -3.72 -43.07
CA ALA A 72 2.75 -3.10 -44.32
C ALA A 72 1.83 -1.98 -44.84
N LYS A 73 0.54 -1.97 -44.41
CA LYS A 73 -0.42 -0.88 -44.71
C LYS A 73 -0.05 0.41 -44.01
N ARG A 74 0.56 0.32 -42.84
CA ARG A 74 1.08 1.49 -42.14
C ARG A 74 2.44 1.80 -42.72
N HIS A 75 2.76 3.04 -42.92
CA HIS A 75 4.03 3.50 -43.48
C HIS A 75 5.21 3.19 -42.56
N LEU A 76 5.50 1.92 -42.38
CA LEU A 76 6.72 1.46 -41.72
C LEU A 76 7.82 1.44 -42.79
N ARG A 77 8.54 2.58 -42.87
CA ARG A 77 9.75 2.59 -43.70
C ARG A 77 10.69 1.51 -43.18
N PRO A 78 11.14 0.57 -44.04
CA PRO A 78 12.12 -0.45 -43.64
C PRO A 78 13.38 0.16 -43.04
N ARG A 79 13.69 1.40 -43.43
CA ARG A 79 14.81 2.20 -42.93
C ARG A 79 14.46 3.12 -41.77
N SER A 80 13.25 3.05 -41.16
CA SER A 80 12.85 3.94 -40.06
C SER A 80 13.74 3.82 -38.83
N LYS A 81 14.42 2.69 -38.64
CA LYS A 81 15.47 2.52 -37.62
C LYS A 81 16.78 3.23 -37.95
N ILE A 82 16.99 3.59 -39.21
CA ILE A 82 18.21 4.24 -39.71
C ILE A 82 17.96 5.71 -40.01
N LEU A 83 16.72 6.06 -40.41
CA LEU A 83 16.31 7.41 -40.78
C LEU A 83 15.80 8.14 -39.54
N GLY A 84 16.50 9.16 -39.11
CA GLY A 84 16.15 10.03 -38.01
C GLY A 84 17.34 10.33 -37.11
N LYS A 85 17.27 11.45 -36.37
CA LYS A 85 18.27 11.75 -35.35
C LYS A 85 18.33 10.60 -34.33
N LYS A 86 19.49 9.99 -34.19
CA LYS A 86 19.72 8.98 -33.13
C LYS A 86 19.36 9.59 -31.78
N SER A 87 18.64 8.84 -30.96
CA SER A 87 18.32 9.30 -29.61
C SER A 87 19.62 9.52 -28.83
N LYS A 88 19.74 10.68 -28.21
CA LYS A 88 20.84 10.99 -27.29
C LYS A 88 20.80 10.16 -26.00
N VAL A 89 19.62 9.54 -25.69
CA VAL A 89 19.45 8.65 -24.53
C VAL A 89 19.63 7.21 -24.97
N THR A 90 20.67 6.59 -24.46
CA THR A 90 21.00 5.19 -24.76
C THR A 90 20.34 4.23 -23.75
N LYS A 91 20.25 2.96 -24.12
CA LYS A 91 19.77 1.90 -23.22
C LYS A 91 20.67 1.76 -21.97
N SER A 92 21.98 1.99 -22.11
CA SER A 92 22.94 1.97 -21.00
C SER A 92 22.66 3.10 -20.01
N MET A 93 22.44 4.33 -20.49
CA MET A 93 22.04 5.46 -19.64
C MET A 93 20.75 5.18 -18.86
N CYS A 94 19.75 4.62 -19.51
CA CYS A 94 18.49 4.26 -18.83
C CYS A 94 18.71 3.21 -17.72
N LYS A 95 19.56 2.21 -17.97
CA LYS A 95 19.92 1.22 -16.95
C LYS A 95 20.71 1.83 -15.79
N MET A 96 21.62 2.76 -16.08
CA MET A 96 22.39 3.49 -15.08
C MET A 96 21.45 4.31 -14.17
N LEU A 97 20.53 5.08 -14.76
CA LEU A 97 19.61 5.94 -14.02
C LEU A 97 18.67 5.17 -13.07
N VAL A 98 18.32 3.95 -13.40
CA VAL A 98 17.47 3.09 -12.54
C VAL A 98 18.29 2.38 -11.46
N SER A 99 19.59 2.25 -11.63
CA SER A 99 20.46 1.53 -10.71
C SER A 99 20.67 2.29 -9.40
N PRO A 100 20.41 1.69 -8.23
CA PRO A 100 20.64 2.31 -6.93
C PRO A 100 22.11 2.67 -6.68
N SER A 101 23.04 1.83 -7.14
CA SER A 101 24.49 2.00 -6.93
C SER A 101 25.12 3.00 -7.87
N ARG A 102 24.54 3.24 -9.06
CA ARG A 102 25.11 4.10 -10.10
C ARG A 102 24.46 5.48 -10.20
N ASN A 103 23.29 5.67 -9.60
CA ASN A 103 22.58 6.94 -9.59
C ASN A 103 22.28 7.39 -8.14
N PRO A 104 23.16 8.16 -7.53
CA PRO A 104 22.96 8.65 -6.15
C PRO A 104 21.75 9.61 -6.04
N VAL A 105 21.42 10.33 -7.14
CA VAL A 105 20.29 11.27 -7.19
C VAL A 105 18.99 10.63 -7.68
N ARG A 106 18.88 9.29 -7.69
CA ARG A 106 17.71 8.57 -8.19
C ARG A 106 16.38 8.94 -7.49
N LYS A 107 16.45 9.41 -6.26
CA LYS A 107 15.28 9.86 -5.48
C LYS A 107 14.84 11.27 -5.83
N GLN A 108 15.61 12.01 -6.61
CA GLN A 108 15.30 13.38 -7.00
C GLN A 108 14.49 13.44 -8.31
N PRO A 109 13.77 14.55 -8.60
CA PRO A 109 13.05 14.73 -9.84
C PRO A 109 13.92 14.50 -11.07
N LEU A 110 13.30 14.14 -12.21
CA LEU A 110 14.04 13.85 -13.44
C LEU A 110 14.89 15.03 -13.92
N GLU A 111 14.47 16.26 -13.64
CA GLU A 111 15.23 17.49 -13.92
C GLU A 111 16.57 17.50 -13.19
N ALA A 112 16.56 17.20 -11.90
CA ALA A 112 17.77 17.14 -11.09
C ALA A 112 18.71 16.00 -11.53
N GLN A 113 18.13 14.83 -11.90
CA GLN A 113 18.90 13.71 -12.44
C GLN A 113 19.55 14.06 -13.79
N ILE A 114 18.83 14.78 -14.65
CA ILE A 114 19.35 15.28 -15.93
C ILE A 114 20.51 16.24 -15.71
N ALA A 115 20.35 17.18 -14.77
CA ALA A 115 21.41 18.14 -14.44
C ALA A 115 22.64 17.45 -13.86
N PHE A 116 22.47 16.57 -12.89
CA PHE A 116 23.57 15.83 -12.25
C PHE A 116 24.37 15.00 -13.24
N HIS A 117 23.69 14.24 -14.11
CA HIS A 117 24.34 13.40 -15.11
C HIS A 117 24.64 14.14 -16.43
N LYS A 118 24.42 15.47 -16.48
CA LYS A 118 24.66 16.32 -17.67
C LYS A 118 24.04 15.75 -18.95
N LEU A 119 22.81 15.24 -18.85
CA LEU A 119 22.15 14.60 -19.98
C LEU A 119 21.57 15.65 -20.94
N PRO A 120 21.86 15.61 -22.24
CA PRO A 120 21.41 16.61 -23.22
C PRO A 120 19.96 16.35 -23.69
N VAL A 121 19.02 16.17 -22.74
CA VAL A 121 17.63 15.78 -23.03
C VAL A 121 16.65 16.45 -22.07
N LYS A 122 15.41 16.59 -22.52
CA LYS A 122 14.30 17.11 -21.69
C LYS A 122 13.68 15.99 -20.85
N PRO A 123 13.08 16.28 -19.68
CA PRO A 123 12.50 15.30 -18.77
C PRO A 123 11.49 14.35 -19.42
N HIS A 124 10.59 14.88 -20.27
CA HIS A 124 9.61 14.06 -20.97
C HIS A 124 10.23 13.07 -21.97
N GLN A 125 11.34 13.45 -22.62
CA GLN A 125 12.06 12.56 -23.52
C GLN A 125 12.75 11.44 -22.75
N LEU A 126 13.38 11.81 -21.63
CA LEU A 126 13.99 10.83 -20.71
C LEU A 126 12.93 9.85 -20.17
N GLY A 127 11.79 10.36 -19.68
CA GLY A 127 10.71 9.53 -19.19
C GLY A 127 10.14 8.56 -20.23
N ARG A 128 10.05 8.98 -21.50
CA ARG A 128 9.66 8.10 -22.60
C ARG A 128 10.70 6.99 -22.82
N LYS A 129 11.99 7.35 -22.85
CA LYS A 129 13.09 6.40 -23.09
C LYS A 129 13.31 5.44 -21.91
N LEU A 130 13.09 5.87 -20.69
CA LEU A 130 13.10 5.00 -19.52
C LEU A 130 12.03 3.89 -19.65
N ARG A 131 10.81 4.23 -20.07
CA ARG A 131 9.76 3.24 -20.32
C ARG A 131 10.09 2.26 -21.44
N GLU A 132 10.75 2.76 -22.49
CA GLU A 132 11.11 1.96 -23.67
C GLU A 132 12.29 1.01 -23.40
N HIS A 133 13.30 1.46 -22.64
CA HIS A 133 14.58 0.77 -22.50
C HIS A 133 14.77 0.00 -21.20
N THR A 134 13.82 0.03 -20.27
CA THR A 134 13.88 -0.73 -19.01
C THR A 134 12.90 -1.90 -19.02
N LYS A 135 13.25 -3.03 -18.37
CA LYS A 135 12.45 -4.26 -18.37
C LYS A 135 11.03 -4.07 -17.84
N LYS A 136 10.82 -3.16 -16.87
CA LYS A 136 9.54 -2.89 -16.22
C LYS A 136 9.05 -1.46 -16.47
N ALA A 137 9.33 -0.88 -17.63
CA ALA A 137 8.87 0.44 -18.06
C ALA A 137 9.03 1.51 -16.96
N ALA A 138 10.25 1.72 -16.48
CA ALA A 138 10.56 2.59 -15.35
C ALA A 138 9.97 3.99 -15.49
N ARG A 139 9.38 4.48 -14.40
CA ARG A 139 8.79 5.81 -14.26
C ARG A 139 9.28 6.45 -12.97
N TYR A 140 9.23 7.76 -12.92
CA TYR A 140 9.40 8.47 -11.66
C TYR A 140 8.06 8.40 -10.89
N LEU A 141 8.05 7.63 -9.82
CA LEU A 141 6.86 7.37 -9.00
C LEU A 141 7.13 7.79 -7.56
N CYS A 142 6.07 8.04 -6.79
CA CYS A 142 6.20 8.29 -5.37
C CYS A 142 6.97 7.15 -4.69
N ALA A 143 7.94 7.52 -3.86
CA ALA A 143 8.66 6.55 -3.04
C ALA A 143 7.72 6.01 -1.97
N PHE A 144 7.78 4.71 -1.74
CA PHE A 144 7.09 4.12 -0.61
C PHE A 144 7.87 4.46 0.67
N ILE A 145 7.25 5.23 1.56
CA ILE A 145 7.84 5.58 2.85
C ILE A 145 7.54 4.44 3.83
N LYS A 146 8.58 3.76 4.29
CA LYS A 146 8.50 2.84 5.43
C LYS A 146 9.27 3.46 6.60
N LYS A 147 8.76 3.25 7.81
CA LYS A 147 9.49 3.57 9.04
C LYS A 147 10.79 2.75 9.04
N GLU A 148 11.90 3.39 9.33
CA GLU A 148 13.19 2.72 9.42
C GLU A 148 13.19 1.77 10.63
N ILE A 149 13.66 0.55 10.41
CA ILE A 149 13.82 -0.44 11.49
C ILE A 149 15.18 -0.14 12.13
N SER A 150 15.20 0.12 13.44
CA SER A 150 16.45 0.37 14.16
C SER A 150 17.37 -0.86 14.13
N GLU A 151 18.67 -0.64 14.30
CA GLU A 151 19.65 -1.75 14.33
C GLU A 151 19.34 -2.79 15.41
N LYS A 152 18.95 -2.32 16.59
CA LYS A 152 18.51 -3.21 17.68
C LYS A 152 17.32 -4.07 17.24
N ASN A 153 16.29 -3.47 16.66
CA ASN A 153 15.13 -4.24 16.24
C ASN A 153 15.45 -5.16 15.04
N ARG A 154 16.43 -4.79 14.20
CA ARG A 154 16.93 -5.70 13.15
C ARG A 154 17.59 -6.94 13.75
N ALA A 155 18.43 -6.77 14.77
CA ALA A 155 19.05 -7.88 15.46
C ALA A 155 18.00 -8.80 16.10
N ASP A 156 17.03 -8.22 16.83
CA ASP A 156 15.93 -8.99 17.44
C ASP A 156 15.09 -9.73 16.38
N ARG A 157 14.85 -9.13 15.23
CA ARG A 157 14.14 -9.75 14.10
C ARG A 157 14.96 -10.87 13.47
N THR A 158 16.29 -10.73 13.37
CA THR A 158 17.16 -11.79 12.87
C THR A 158 17.12 -12.99 13.81
N ILE A 159 17.27 -12.76 15.12
CA ILE A 159 17.17 -13.80 16.15
C ILE A 159 15.83 -14.53 16.07
N TYR A 160 14.73 -13.78 15.92
CA TYR A 160 13.40 -14.38 15.71
C TYR A 160 13.36 -15.28 14.48
N GLY A 161 13.89 -14.79 13.36
CA GLY A 161 13.95 -15.56 12.12
C GLY A 161 14.80 -16.83 12.25
N GLU A 162 15.93 -16.77 12.94
CA GLU A 162 16.80 -17.93 13.21
C GLU A 162 16.13 -18.93 14.15
N THR A 163 15.49 -18.44 15.21
CA THR A 163 14.79 -19.29 16.19
C THR A 163 13.67 -20.10 15.54
N HIS A 164 12.91 -19.45 14.63
CA HIS A 164 11.73 -20.05 14.01
C HIS A 164 11.96 -20.50 12.56
N LEU A 165 13.23 -20.63 12.13
CA LEU A 165 13.60 -20.96 10.75
C LEU A 165 13.03 -22.32 10.30
N TYR A 166 13.02 -23.28 11.20
CA TYR A 166 12.62 -24.67 10.92
C TYR A 166 11.28 -25.05 11.53
N ASP A 167 10.59 -24.09 12.18
CA ASP A 167 9.29 -24.37 12.77
C ASP A 167 8.25 -24.61 11.67
N PRO A 168 7.65 -25.82 11.65
CA PRO A 168 6.68 -26.16 10.61
C PRO A 168 5.33 -25.47 10.85
N VAL A 169 4.52 -25.43 9.80
CA VAL A 169 3.14 -24.92 9.93
C VAL A 169 2.36 -25.81 10.88
N PHE A 170 2.37 -27.14 10.66
CA PHE A 170 1.72 -28.11 11.53
C PHE A 170 2.69 -28.58 12.62
N GLY A 171 2.29 -28.40 13.86
CA GLY A 171 3.07 -28.71 15.05
C GLY A 171 3.73 -27.49 15.71
N PHE A 172 3.68 -26.31 15.08
CA PHE A 172 4.12 -25.07 15.70
C PHE A 172 3.18 -23.89 15.39
N TRP A 173 3.14 -23.41 14.12
CA TRP A 173 2.38 -22.20 13.77
C TRP A 173 0.86 -22.41 13.86
N ASP A 174 0.38 -23.61 13.74
CA ASP A 174 -1.02 -23.97 13.92
C ASP A 174 -1.50 -23.91 15.38
N TYR A 175 -0.56 -23.88 16.34
CA TYR A 175 -0.85 -23.69 17.77
C TYR A 175 -0.60 -22.26 18.26
N VAL A 176 -0.50 -21.30 17.36
CA VAL A 176 -0.34 -19.89 17.71
C VAL A 176 -1.66 -19.15 17.53
N VAL A 177 -2.08 -18.44 18.55
CA VAL A 177 -3.15 -17.45 18.50
C VAL A 177 -2.50 -16.09 18.26
N PHE A 178 -2.78 -15.49 17.13
CA PHE A 178 -2.28 -14.18 16.73
C PHE A 178 -3.31 -13.14 17.07
N THR A 179 -2.90 -12.13 17.82
CA THR A 179 -3.76 -11.02 18.23
C THR A 179 -3.19 -9.70 17.74
N ASP A 180 -4.04 -8.71 17.58
CA ASP A 180 -3.63 -7.36 17.22
C ASP A 180 -4.76 -6.37 17.40
N GLU A 181 -4.39 -5.12 17.57
CA GLU A 181 -5.27 -3.97 17.62
C GLU A 181 -5.04 -3.09 16.40
N ALA A 182 -6.10 -2.77 15.68
CA ALA A 182 -6.02 -1.89 14.55
C ALA A 182 -6.76 -0.59 14.79
N TYR A 183 -6.06 0.51 14.55
CA TYR A 183 -6.68 1.83 14.53
C TYR A 183 -7.47 2.03 13.24
N VAL A 184 -8.70 2.47 13.39
CA VAL A 184 -9.59 2.78 12.30
C VAL A 184 -9.97 4.24 12.36
N ASP A 185 -9.56 4.98 11.33
CA ASP A 185 -9.93 6.36 11.12
C ASP A 185 -10.70 6.47 9.79
N PRO A 186 -12.01 6.69 9.84
CA PRO A 186 -12.83 6.84 8.64
C PRO A 186 -12.46 8.05 7.82
N THR A 187 -11.81 9.04 8.43
CA THR A 187 -11.42 10.28 7.75
C THR A 187 -10.05 10.20 7.06
N SER A 188 -9.19 9.26 7.46
CA SER A 188 -7.81 9.11 6.95
C SER A 188 -7.72 8.65 5.51
N LYS A 189 -8.84 8.57 4.79
CA LYS A 189 -8.87 7.80 3.59
C LYS A 189 -8.76 8.47 2.28
N ALA A 190 -7.96 7.73 1.63
CA ALA A 190 -7.94 7.50 0.18
C ALA A 190 -8.61 8.60 -0.61
N GLN A 191 -7.79 9.51 -1.06
CA GLN A 191 -8.16 10.36 -2.18
C GLN A 191 -8.76 9.47 -3.27
N GLY A 192 -10.07 9.59 -3.49
CA GLY A 192 -10.77 8.96 -4.59
C GLY A 192 -10.06 9.30 -5.89
N ARG A 193 -10.06 8.38 -6.84
CA ARG A 193 -9.51 8.64 -8.17
C ARG A 193 -10.66 9.06 -9.09
N VAL A 194 -10.69 10.30 -9.47
CA VAL A 194 -11.64 10.83 -10.45
C VAL A 194 -11.01 10.79 -11.85
N LEU A 195 -11.75 10.29 -12.83
CA LEU A 195 -11.35 10.38 -14.23
C LEU A 195 -11.60 11.81 -14.70
N ARG A 196 -10.54 12.59 -14.83
CA ARG A 196 -10.61 14.01 -15.22
C ARG A 196 -9.55 14.38 -16.24
N GLU A 197 -9.75 15.48 -16.92
CA GLU A 197 -8.74 16.05 -17.82
C GLU A 197 -7.59 16.67 -17.01
N GLN A 198 -6.41 16.72 -17.62
CA GLN A 198 -5.26 17.37 -17.01
C GLN A 198 -5.53 18.87 -16.84
N GLY A 199 -5.21 19.43 -15.68
CA GLY A 199 -5.45 20.84 -15.36
C GLY A 199 -6.84 21.18 -14.84
N THR A 200 -7.73 20.18 -14.61
CA THR A 200 -9.09 20.40 -14.11
C THR A 200 -9.29 19.90 -12.67
N ARG A 201 -8.19 19.86 -11.88
CA ARG A 201 -8.24 19.33 -10.51
C ARG A 201 -9.21 20.11 -9.60
N ASP A 202 -9.24 21.42 -9.77
CA ASP A 202 -9.94 22.32 -8.86
C ASP A 202 -11.38 22.65 -9.30
N ARG A 203 -11.88 21.94 -10.33
CA ARG A 203 -13.28 22.08 -10.75
C ARG A 203 -14.21 21.38 -9.76
N PRO A 204 -15.36 21.98 -9.38
CA PRO A 204 -16.27 21.43 -8.39
C PRO A 204 -16.67 19.97 -8.65
N GLU A 205 -16.92 19.61 -9.90
CA GLU A 205 -17.28 18.27 -10.33
C GLU A 205 -16.16 17.20 -10.13
N ASN A 206 -14.95 17.64 -9.84
CA ASN A 206 -13.78 16.78 -9.58
C ASN A 206 -13.35 16.79 -8.11
N ILE A 207 -14.09 17.49 -7.26
CA ILE A 207 -13.85 17.60 -5.82
C ILE A 207 -14.88 16.71 -5.12
N GLU A 208 -14.40 15.72 -4.39
CA GLU A 208 -15.24 14.99 -3.43
C GLU A 208 -15.22 15.77 -2.13
N GLU A 209 -16.36 16.37 -1.77
CA GLU A 209 -16.55 16.94 -0.45
C GLU A 209 -16.74 15.80 0.55
N ARG A 210 -15.84 15.70 1.49
CA ARG A 210 -16.00 14.78 2.61
C ARG A 210 -16.89 15.44 3.65
N PRO A 211 -17.94 14.76 4.13
CA PRO A 211 -18.60 15.20 5.33
C PRO A 211 -17.58 15.27 6.46
N PRO A 212 -17.60 16.32 7.28
CA PRO A 212 -16.69 16.44 8.42
C PRO A 212 -17.10 15.42 9.49
N LEU A 213 -16.66 14.18 9.36
CA LEU A 213 -16.64 13.23 10.46
C LEU A 213 -15.54 13.69 11.42
N LYS A 214 -15.86 14.71 12.19
CA LYS A 214 -15.01 15.18 13.26
C LYS A 214 -14.98 14.11 14.36
N GLY A 215 -13.89 13.39 14.44
CA GLY A 215 -13.48 12.80 15.69
C GLY A 215 -13.93 11.40 16.01
N VAL A 216 -14.46 10.63 15.09
CA VAL A 216 -14.78 9.22 15.33
C VAL A 216 -13.62 8.34 14.89
N CYS A 217 -12.64 8.25 15.75
CA CYS A 217 -11.57 7.28 15.63
C CYS A 217 -11.78 6.22 16.69
N PHE A 218 -11.70 4.96 16.34
CA PHE A 218 -11.79 3.86 17.30
C PHE A 218 -10.84 2.74 16.96
N HIS A 219 -10.61 1.90 17.92
CA HIS A 219 -9.80 0.72 17.78
C HIS A 219 -10.66 -0.51 17.60
N ILE A 220 -10.15 -1.45 16.84
CA ILE A 220 -10.70 -2.80 16.72
C ILE A 220 -9.66 -3.79 17.19
N ALA A 221 -10.09 -4.82 17.91
CA ALA A 221 -9.25 -5.91 18.34
C ALA A 221 -9.88 -7.24 17.97
N ALA A 222 -9.04 -8.20 17.60
CA ALA A 222 -9.46 -9.58 17.34
C ALA A 222 -8.27 -10.55 17.46
N TRP A 223 -8.60 -11.84 17.34
CA TRP A 223 -7.62 -12.92 17.24
C TRP A 223 -7.92 -13.83 16.05
N ILE A 224 -6.87 -14.43 15.53
CA ILE A 224 -6.93 -15.48 14.51
C ILE A 224 -5.98 -16.63 14.90
N SER A 225 -6.30 -17.82 14.45
CA SER A 225 -5.45 -19.01 14.53
C SER A 225 -5.66 -19.87 13.28
N TRP A 226 -4.89 -20.93 13.15
CA TRP A 226 -5.11 -21.92 12.07
C TRP A 226 -6.50 -22.57 12.14
N TRP A 227 -7.05 -22.69 13.34
CA TRP A 227 -8.27 -23.44 13.61
C TRP A 227 -9.51 -22.57 13.75
N GLY A 228 -9.34 -21.28 13.96
CA GLY A 228 -10.46 -20.37 14.14
C GLY A 228 -10.10 -18.90 14.11
N LYS A 229 -11.11 -18.09 14.25
CA LYS A 229 -11.02 -16.62 14.40
C LYS A 229 -12.02 -16.14 15.44
N ALA A 230 -11.81 -14.93 15.95
CA ALA A 230 -12.80 -14.27 16.81
C ALA A 230 -14.16 -14.21 16.11
N GLU A 231 -15.22 -14.57 16.80
CA GLU A 231 -16.57 -14.50 16.28
C GLU A 231 -16.98 -13.05 15.97
N LYS A 232 -16.57 -12.13 16.87
CA LYS A 232 -16.87 -10.70 16.73
C LYS A 232 -15.62 -9.88 16.92
N LEU A 233 -15.55 -8.77 16.18
CA LEU A 233 -14.58 -7.71 16.46
C LEU A 233 -14.89 -7.06 17.80
N ARG A 234 -13.86 -6.77 18.59
CA ARG A 234 -14.00 -5.92 19.76
C ARG A 234 -13.73 -4.49 19.35
N PHE A 235 -14.70 -3.64 19.54
CA PHE A 235 -14.57 -2.20 19.34
C PHE A 235 -14.29 -1.54 20.68
N TYR A 236 -13.36 -0.60 20.70
CA TYR A 236 -13.10 0.20 21.88
C TYR A 236 -12.58 1.58 21.48
N ASN A 237 -12.94 2.52 22.30
CA ASN A 237 -12.44 3.87 22.28
C ASN A 237 -12.33 4.25 23.74
N ASP A 238 -11.33 4.80 24.25
CA ASP A 238 -11.03 5.10 25.67
C ASP A 238 -12.21 5.70 26.49
N GLU A 239 -13.43 5.42 26.07
CA GLU A 239 -14.69 5.98 26.61
C GLU A 239 -14.96 5.61 28.07
N GLN A 240 -14.44 4.46 28.52
CA GLN A 240 -14.66 3.99 29.88
C GLN A 240 -13.67 4.62 30.90
N ASP A 241 -12.63 5.27 30.42
CA ASP A 241 -11.67 5.96 31.29
C ASP A 241 -12.05 7.44 31.56
N LYS A 242 -13.23 7.87 31.12
CA LYS A 242 -13.79 9.19 31.42
C LYS A 242 -14.40 9.24 32.83
N ILE A 243 -13.63 8.98 33.85
CA ILE A 243 -13.94 9.48 35.17
C ILE A 243 -13.59 10.97 35.14
N GLU A 244 -14.59 11.83 35.10
CA GLU A 244 -14.42 13.26 35.29
C GLU A 244 -13.78 13.48 36.66
N GLN A 245 -12.48 13.73 36.66
CA GLN A 245 -11.80 14.15 37.88
C GLN A 245 -12.11 15.62 38.10
N PRO A 246 -12.54 16.00 39.28
CA PRO A 246 -12.72 17.39 39.58
C PRO A 246 -11.40 18.17 39.37
N PRO A 247 -11.46 19.40 38.86
CA PRO A 247 -10.27 20.16 38.58
C PRO A 247 -9.47 20.37 39.88
N ILE A 248 -8.16 20.19 39.81
CA ILE A 248 -7.29 20.42 40.95
C ILE A 248 -7.30 21.92 41.24
N PRO A 249 -7.56 22.33 42.48
CA PRO A 249 -7.48 23.73 42.88
C PRO A 249 -6.07 24.30 42.54
N PRO A 250 -5.99 25.52 42.03
CA PRO A 250 -4.70 26.14 41.72
C PRO A 250 -3.79 26.18 42.95
N LYS A 251 -2.51 25.85 42.75
CA LYS A 251 -1.52 25.88 43.83
C LYS A 251 -1.46 27.26 44.45
N PRO A 252 -1.59 27.41 45.77
CA PRO A 252 -1.49 28.71 46.46
C PRO A 252 -0.16 29.40 46.15
N ARG A 253 -0.22 30.64 45.71
CA ARG A 253 0.99 31.47 45.53
C ARG A 253 1.32 32.14 46.86
N ARG A 254 2.61 32.25 47.20
CA ARG A 254 3.08 32.98 48.38
C ARG A 254 2.75 34.46 48.28
N ARG A 255 2.32 35.04 49.39
CA ARG A 255 2.04 36.48 49.55
C ARG A 255 3.11 37.12 50.43
N PRO A 256 4.30 37.48 49.92
CA PRO A 256 5.46 37.78 50.71
C PRO A 256 5.32 39.02 51.64
N ILE A 257 4.34 39.87 51.38
CA ILE A 257 4.11 41.08 52.19
C ILE A 257 3.14 40.86 53.37
N THR A 258 2.24 39.85 53.23
CA THR A 258 1.14 39.69 54.20
C THR A 258 1.08 38.30 54.82
N GLU A 259 2.02 37.43 54.52
CA GLU A 259 1.98 36.01 54.89
C GLU A 259 3.35 35.56 55.43
N THR A 260 3.34 34.94 56.63
CA THR A 260 4.54 34.32 57.17
C THR A 260 4.90 33.02 56.41
N GLU A 261 6.13 32.52 56.54
CA GLU A 261 6.58 31.26 55.95
C GLU A 261 5.77 30.06 56.49
N GLU A 262 5.39 30.14 57.76
CA GLU A 262 4.59 29.08 58.43
C GLU A 262 3.15 29.05 57.91
N ASP A 263 2.54 30.20 57.70
CA ASP A 263 1.18 30.28 57.11
C ASP A 263 1.16 29.80 55.68
N TYR A 264 2.19 30.11 54.91
CA TYR A 264 2.32 29.60 53.55
C TYR A 264 2.48 28.07 53.51
N ARG A 265 3.32 27.49 54.40
CA ARG A 265 3.49 26.03 54.51
C ARG A 265 2.21 25.36 54.93
N ARG A 266 1.44 25.94 55.86
CA ARG A 266 0.12 25.43 56.26
C ARG A 266 -0.83 25.38 55.05
N ARG A 267 -0.94 26.48 54.31
CA ARG A 267 -1.78 26.53 53.09
C ARG A 267 -1.36 25.54 52.01
N ILE A 268 -0.08 25.30 51.85
CA ILE A 268 0.45 24.28 50.94
C ILE A 268 0.05 22.88 51.42
N ALA A 269 0.18 22.60 52.72
CA ALA A 269 -0.24 21.33 53.31
C ALA A 269 -1.75 21.08 53.16
N GLU A 270 -2.57 22.11 53.41
CA GLU A 270 -4.03 22.06 53.19
C GLU A 270 -4.38 21.81 51.71
N TRP A 271 -3.66 22.48 50.80
CA TRP A 271 -3.84 22.27 49.36
C TRP A 271 -3.40 20.87 48.93
N GLU A 272 -2.32 20.34 49.50
CA GLU A 272 -1.87 18.99 49.23
C GLU A 272 -2.85 17.95 49.75
N ALA A 273 -3.45 18.17 50.91
CA ALA A 273 -4.50 17.30 51.46
C ALA A 273 -5.82 17.36 50.65
N SER A 274 -6.09 18.49 50.00
CA SER A 274 -7.28 18.68 49.16
C SER A 274 -7.14 18.07 47.75
N LYS A 275 -5.96 17.58 47.39
CA LYS A 275 -5.78 16.90 46.10
C LYS A 275 -6.55 15.57 46.10
N PRO A 276 -7.28 15.26 45.05
CA PRO A 276 -7.96 13.96 44.96
C PRO A 276 -6.95 12.82 45.03
N HIS A 277 -7.18 11.86 45.92
CA HIS A 277 -6.27 10.78 46.28
C HIS A 277 -6.14 9.73 45.21
N ALA A 278 -6.45 9.66 44.13
CA ALA A 278 -6.09 8.72 43.05
C ALA A 278 -6.26 9.37 41.66
N ARG A 279 -5.20 9.84 41.11
CA ARG A 279 -5.16 10.11 39.67
C ARG A 279 -4.96 8.81 38.95
N GLU A 280 -5.99 8.25 38.38
CA GLU A 280 -5.84 7.48 37.17
C GLU A 280 -5.34 8.47 36.10
N VAL A 281 -4.12 8.26 35.65
CA VAL A 281 -3.52 9.12 34.66
C VAL A 281 -4.30 8.92 33.37
N LYS A 282 -5.08 9.92 32.95
CA LYS A 282 -5.60 9.96 31.57
C LYS A 282 -4.41 9.88 30.63
N VAL A 283 -4.26 8.77 29.96
CA VAL A 283 -3.31 8.68 28.85
C VAL A 283 -3.91 9.50 27.71
N GLN A 284 -3.35 10.65 27.43
CA GLN A 284 -3.76 11.43 26.28
C GLN A 284 -3.46 10.64 24.99
N GLY A 285 -4.49 10.41 24.21
CA GLY A 285 -4.41 9.86 22.86
C GLY A 285 -4.51 8.36 22.80
N ASN A 286 -5.70 7.82 22.69
CA ASN A 286 -6.07 6.45 22.26
C ASN A 286 -5.11 5.33 22.67
N ALA A 287 -4.37 5.46 23.77
CA ALA A 287 -3.46 4.46 24.27
C ALA A 287 -4.21 3.59 25.27
N MET A 288 -4.24 2.31 24.99
CA MET A 288 -4.82 1.31 25.87
C MET A 288 -4.00 1.19 27.16
N THR A 289 -4.69 1.16 28.31
CA THR A 289 -4.06 0.87 29.60
C THR A 289 -3.95 -0.63 29.81
N GLN A 290 -2.97 -1.07 30.62
CA GLN A 290 -2.84 -2.48 30.97
C GLN A 290 -4.09 -3.01 31.71
N LYS A 291 -4.74 -2.17 32.53
CA LYS A 291 -5.97 -2.49 33.24
C LYS A 291 -7.10 -2.78 32.23
N TYR A 292 -7.30 -1.87 31.27
CA TYR A 292 -8.33 -2.04 30.24
C TYR A 292 -8.10 -3.31 29.42
N TYR A 293 -6.84 -3.57 29.06
CA TYR A 293 -6.45 -4.77 28.32
C TYR A 293 -6.82 -6.05 29.06
N VAL A 294 -6.46 -6.13 30.35
CA VAL A 294 -6.77 -7.28 31.21
C VAL A 294 -8.25 -7.48 31.46
N GLU A 295 -9.01 -6.41 31.57
CA GLU A 295 -10.44 -6.46 31.82
C GLU A 295 -11.28 -6.75 30.57
N ASN A 296 -10.84 -6.29 29.39
CA ASN A 296 -11.69 -6.28 28.20
C ASN A 296 -11.19 -7.11 27.02
N LEU A 297 -9.88 -7.23 26.80
CA LEU A 297 -9.33 -7.91 25.62
C LEU A 297 -8.66 -9.25 25.94
N LEU A 298 -7.77 -9.28 26.89
CA LEU A 298 -7.03 -10.48 27.26
C LEU A 298 -7.93 -11.67 27.62
N PRO A 299 -9.06 -11.49 28.34
CA PRO A 299 -9.98 -12.60 28.63
C PRO A 299 -10.53 -13.28 27.38
N ILE A 300 -10.75 -12.51 26.30
CA ILE A 300 -11.25 -13.05 25.03
C ILE A 300 -10.20 -13.97 24.38
N TYR A 301 -8.93 -13.56 24.42
CA TYR A 301 -7.83 -14.33 23.87
C TYR A 301 -7.52 -15.58 24.68
N VAL A 302 -7.54 -15.45 26.01
CA VAL A 302 -7.36 -16.58 26.93
C VAL A 302 -8.48 -17.60 26.76
N HIS A 303 -9.73 -17.16 26.73
CA HIS A 303 -10.87 -18.03 26.51
C HIS A 303 -10.80 -18.79 25.17
N ALA A 304 -10.30 -18.12 24.10
CA ALA A 304 -10.09 -18.79 22.84
C ALA A 304 -9.04 -19.93 22.98
N ILE A 305 -7.93 -19.67 23.70
CA ILE A 305 -6.89 -20.67 23.97
C ILE A 305 -7.46 -21.83 24.80
N GLU A 306 -8.25 -21.54 25.84
CA GLU A 306 -8.86 -22.58 26.68
C GLU A 306 -9.78 -23.48 25.85
N LYS A 307 -10.65 -22.92 25.04
CA LYS A 307 -11.50 -23.70 24.12
C LYS A 307 -10.70 -24.58 23.16
N MET A 308 -9.57 -24.09 22.67
CA MET A 308 -8.73 -24.88 21.78
C MET A 308 -8.01 -25.98 22.54
N ARG A 309 -7.62 -25.76 23.80
CA ARG A 309 -7.04 -26.79 24.69
C ARG A 309 -8.03 -27.92 25.05
N GLU A 310 -9.31 -27.60 25.16
CA GLU A 310 -10.37 -28.61 25.35
C GLU A 310 -10.44 -29.61 24.18
N ILE A 311 -10.08 -29.16 22.97
CA ILE A 311 -10.10 -29.99 21.75
C ILE A 311 -8.76 -30.72 21.59
N ASP A 312 -7.67 -30.02 21.83
CA ASP A 312 -6.31 -30.55 21.70
C ASP A 312 -5.39 -29.93 22.77
N ASP A 313 -4.98 -30.77 23.76
CA ASP A 313 -4.11 -30.35 24.86
C ASP A 313 -2.66 -30.13 24.39
N LYS A 314 -2.47 -29.18 23.50
CA LYS A 314 -1.17 -28.78 22.99
C LYS A 314 -0.68 -27.46 23.63
N PRO A 315 0.60 -27.16 23.52
CA PRO A 315 1.19 -25.95 24.09
C PRO A 315 0.81 -24.71 23.22
N TRP A 316 -0.44 -24.30 23.31
CA TRP A 316 -0.93 -23.09 22.65
C TRP A 316 -0.17 -21.85 23.09
N LEU A 317 0.25 -21.05 22.13
CA LEU A 317 1.00 -19.82 22.31
C LEU A 317 0.13 -18.61 21.95
N LEU A 318 0.29 -17.53 22.68
CA LEU A 318 -0.30 -16.25 22.37
C LEU A 318 0.76 -15.33 21.75
N GLN A 319 0.53 -14.82 20.56
CA GLN A 319 1.36 -13.78 19.97
C GLN A 319 0.68 -12.43 20.11
N GLU A 320 1.34 -11.53 20.83
CA GLU A 320 0.99 -10.12 21.00
C GLU A 320 2.15 -9.27 20.49
N ASP A 321 1.90 -8.02 20.20
CA ASP A 321 2.96 -7.08 19.93
C ASP A 321 3.67 -6.59 21.20
N GLY A 322 4.67 -5.74 21.06
CA GLY A 322 5.45 -5.23 22.18
C GLY A 322 4.84 -3.99 22.85
N ASP A 323 3.52 -3.80 22.79
CA ASP A 323 2.88 -2.67 23.46
C ASP A 323 3.03 -2.77 24.99
N PRO A 324 3.27 -1.66 25.71
CA PRO A 324 3.36 -1.66 27.17
C PRO A 324 2.12 -2.20 27.88
N SER A 325 0.94 -2.07 27.30
CA SER A 325 -0.33 -2.57 27.84
C SER A 325 -0.37 -4.10 27.92
N HIS A 326 0.39 -4.81 27.09
CA HIS A 326 0.45 -6.27 27.06
C HIS A 326 1.37 -6.87 28.16
N GLY A 327 2.03 -6.03 28.95
CA GLY A 327 2.88 -6.46 30.07
C GLY A 327 4.24 -7.02 29.67
N MET A 328 4.61 -7.00 28.38
CA MET A 328 5.86 -7.57 27.87
C MET A 328 7.13 -6.91 28.41
N ARG A 329 7.05 -5.63 28.79
CA ARG A 329 8.22 -4.83 29.27
C ARG A 329 8.35 -4.73 30.77
N LYS A 330 7.24 -4.81 31.49
CA LYS A 330 7.17 -4.83 32.96
C LYS A 330 6.16 -5.90 33.33
N ALA A 331 6.59 -6.87 34.13
CA ALA A 331 5.67 -7.78 34.79
C ALA A 331 4.60 -6.94 35.52
N GLY A 332 3.36 -7.23 35.27
CA GLY A 332 2.22 -6.46 35.75
C GLY A 332 0.94 -7.29 35.66
N LEU A 333 -0.21 -6.62 35.65
CA LEU A 333 -1.52 -7.24 35.65
C LEU A 333 -1.71 -8.23 34.48
N ALA A 334 -1.24 -7.86 33.29
CA ALA A 334 -1.40 -8.72 32.12
C ALA A 334 -0.57 -10.02 32.21
N GLN A 335 0.66 -9.94 32.74
CA GLN A 335 1.48 -11.14 32.95
C GLN A 335 0.87 -12.02 34.04
N ALA A 336 0.46 -11.44 35.17
CA ALA A 336 -0.17 -12.18 36.26
C ALA A 336 -1.46 -12.91 35.77
N TYR A 337 -2.24 -12.27 34.96
CA TYR A 337 -3.43 -12.88 34.35
C TYR A 337 -3.05 -14.08 33.46
N LYS A 338 -2.09 -13.91 32.57
CA LYS A 338 -1.60 -15.00 31.70
C LYS A 338 -1.02 -16.17 32.49
N ASP A 339 -0.27 -15.88 33.55
CA ASP A 339 0.30 -16.91 34.44
C ASP A 339 -0.82 -17.70 35.15
N THR A 340 -1.90 -17.06 35.58
CA THR A 340 -3.07 -17.73 36.20
C THR A 340 -3.69 -18.76 35.25
N TYR A 341 -3.74 -18.50 33.98
CA TYR A 341 -4.32 -19.39 32.95
C TYR A 341 -3.24 -20.20 32.18
N ASN A 342 -1.99 -20.18 32.66
CA ASN A 342 -0.86 -20.87 32.02
C ASN A 342 -0.72 -20.53 30.50
N VAL A 343 -0.96 -19.28 30.12
CA VAL A 343 -0.81 -18.83 28.75
C VAL A 343 0.62 -18.37 28.51
N LYS A 344 1.31 -19.00 27.58
CA LYS A 344 2.68 -18.65 27.18
C LYS A 344 2.65 -17.71 25.98
N ASN A 345 3.45 -16.67 26.05
CA ASN A 345 3.61 -15.74 24.94
C ASN A 345 4.67 -16.23 23.96
N LEU A 346 4.35 -16.15 22.67
CA LEU A 346 5.34 -16.19 21.61
C LEU A 346 6.00 -14.80 21.52
N ARG A 347 7.32 -14.75 21.75
CA ARG A 347 8.07 -13.49 21.69
C ARG A 347 7.96 -12.88 20.30
N HIS A 348 7.42 -11.66 20.20
CA HIS A 348 7.31 -10.93 18.96
C HIS A 348 8.30 -9.76 18.93
N PRO A 349 9.16 -9.63 17.90
CA PRO A 349 10.12 -8.53 17.83
C PRO A 349 9.43 -7.20 17.53
N ALA A 350 9.92 -6.12 18.11
CA ALA A 350 9.36 -4.79 17.90
C ALA A 350 9.46 -4.35 16.43
N GLN A 351 8.55 -3.47 16.00
CA GLN A 351 8.45 -2.97 14.63
C GLN A 351 8.29 -4.07 13.56
N SER A 352 7.52 -5.12 13.87
CA SER A 352 7.39 -6.31 13.03
C SER A 352 5.96 -6.65 12.61
N PRO A 353 5.16 -5.71 12.08
CA PRO A 353 3.82 -6.01 11.61
C PRO A 353 3.82 -7.03 10.46
N ASP A 354 4.95 -7.17 9.78
CA ASP A 354 5.17 -8.17 8.74
C ASP A 354 5.37 -9.60 9.27
N LEU A 355 5.35 -9.80 10.58
CA LEU A 355 5.40 -11.09 11.27
C LEU A 355 4.11 -11.41 12.03
N ASN A 356 3.09 -10.59 11.89
CA ASN A 356 1.78 -10.86 12.47
C ASN A 356 0.75 -11.11 11.35
N PRO A 357 0.28 -12.37 11.16
CA PRO A 357 -0.67 -12.72 10.12
C PRO A 357 -1.97 -11.90 10.12
N ILE A 358 -2.45 -11.47 11.28
CA ILE A 358 -3.68 -10.69 11.40
C ILE A 358 -3.59 -9.31 10.73
N GLU A 359 -2.38 -8.74 10.63
CA GLU A 359 -2.15 -7.49 9.89
C GLU A 359 -2.53 -7.60 8.40
N GLY A 360 -2.35 -8.79 7.84
CA GLY A 360 -2.83 -9.09 6.50
C GLY A 360 -4.34 -9.13 6.39
N ILE A 361 -5.03 -9.54 7.44
CA ILE A 361 -6.49 -9.52 7.51
C ILE A 361 -6.98 -8.07 7.62
N TRP A 362 -6.37 -7.26 8.48
CA TRP A 362 -6.66 -5.82 8.54
C TRP A 362 -6.47 -5.12 7.20
N ALA A 363 -5.44 -5.49 6.46
CA ALA A 363 -5.20 -4.94 5.13
C ALA A 363 -6.33 -5.26 4.15
N ILE A 364 -6.89 -6.49 4.18
CA ILE A 364 -8.03 -6.87 3.35
C ILE A 364 -9.27 -6.06 3.73
N ILE A 365 -9.61 -6.01 5.01
CA ILE A 365 -10.79 -5.30 5.50
C ILE A 365 -10.69 -3.82 5.13
N LYS A 366 -9.55 -3.18 5.44
CA LYS A 366 -9.29 -1.79 5.08
C LYS A 366 -9.37 -1.56 3.56
N GLN A 367 -8.93 -2.50 2.73
CA GLN A 367 -9.04 -2.40 1.27
C GLN A 367 -10.48 -2.52 0.78
N ARG A 368 -11.27 -3.44 1.34
CA ARG A 368 -12.67 -3.63 0.98
C ARG A 368 -13.52 -2.42 1.37
N LEU A 369 -13.27 -1.85 2.54
CA LEU A 369 -13.98 -0.66 3.05
C LEU A 369 -13.49 0.66 2.46
N ASN A 370 -12.36 0.67 1.76
CA ASN A 370 -11.72 1.90 1.28
C ASN A 370 -12.57 2.76 0.33
N LYS A 371 -13.65 2.23 -0.20
CA LYS A 371 -14.54 2.91 -1.15
C LYS A 371 -15.85 3.38 -0.51
N ASN A 372 -16.09 3.01 0.73
CA ASN A 372 -17.35 3.29 1.40
C ASN A 372 -17.25 4.61 2.19
N ILE A 373 -18.32 5.37 2.15
CA ILE A 373 -18.55 6.53 2.99
C ILE A 373 -19.55 6.07 4.05
N PHE A 374 -19.29 6.41 5.29
CA PHE A 374 -20.16 6.04 6.41
C PHE A 374 -20.74 7.30 7.01
N ASP A 375 -22.03 7.30 7.26
CA ASP A 375 -22.76 8.44 7.80
C ASP A 375 -22.68 8.48 9.34
N SER A 376 -22.43 7.34 9.97
CA SER A 376 -22.31 7.21 11.43
C SER A 376 -21.17 6.24 11.82
N GLU A 377 -20.81 6.29 13.11
CA GLU A 377 -19.88 5.34 13.72
C GLU A 377 -20.44 3.91 13.72
N ASP A 378 -21.72 3.77 14.00
CA ASP A 378 -22.39 2.48 14.06
C ASP A 378 -22.44 1.82 12.68
N ASP A 379 -22.75 2.56 11.61
CA ASP A 379 -22.68 2.07 10.23
C ASP A 379 -21.28 1.55 9.90
N MET A 380 -20.25 2.24 10.37
CA MET A 380 -18.88 1.80 10.16
C MET A 380 -18.52 0.55 10.95
N LYS A 381 -18.97 0.43 12.21
CA LYS A 381 -18.78 -0.77 13.03
C LYS A 381 -19.49 -1.97 12.42
N GLU A 382 -20.72 -1.80 11.96
CA GLU A 382 -21.47 -2.84 11.27
C GLU A 382 -20.77 -3.28 9.97
N ALA A 383 -20.30 -2.33 9.18
CA ALA A 383 -19.56 -2.64 7.96
C ALA A 383 -18.23 -3.34 8.23
N LEU A 384 -17.51 -2.97 9.29
CA LEU A 384 -16.29 -3.64 9.72
C LEU A 384 -16.58 -5.08 10.15
N GLN A 385 -17.62 -5.29 10.95
CA GLN A 385 -18.03 -6.62 11.36
C GLN A 385 -18.45 -7.47 10.15
N ALA A 386 -19.25 -6.91 9.24
CA ALA A 386 -19.66 -7.60 8.02
C ALA A 386 -18.48 -8.01 7.12
N GLU A 387 -17.42 -7.18 7.04
CA GLU A 387 -16.21 -7.55 6.30
C GLU A 387 -15.36 -8.57 7.06
N TRP A 388 -15.33 -8.52 8.40
CA TRP A 388 -14.71 -9.55 9.23
C TRP A 388 -15.38 -10.91 9.06
N ASP A 389 -16.70 -10.95 9.00
CA ASP A 389 -17.47 -12.19 8.82
C ASP A 389 -17.15 -12.86 7.48
N LYS A 390 -16.92 -12.06 6.43
CA LYS A 390 -16.52 -12.53 5.10
C LYS A 390 -15.08 -13.06 5.01
N ILE A 391 -14.25 -12.84 6.04
CA ILE A 391 -12.90 -13.40 6.07
C ILE A 391 -12.98 -14.92 6.23
N THR A 392 -12.45 -15.62 5.25
CA THR A 392 -12.47 -17.07 5.21
C THR A 392 -11.30 -17.68 5.99
N MET A 393 -11.48 -18.91 6.48
CA MET A 393 -10.39 -19.67 7.09
C MET A 393 -9.26 -19.96 6.11
N GLU A 394 -9.54 -20.02 4.82
CA GLU A 394 -8.51 -20.18 3.78
C GLU A 394 -7.61 -18.93 3.70
N GLU A 395 -8.19 -17.73 3.73
CA GLU A 395 -7.42 -16.47 3.77
C GLU A 395 -6.53 -16.38 5.00
N ILE A 396 -7.00 -16.85 6.16
CA ILE A 396 -6.23 -16.89 7.42
C ILE A 396 -5.11 -17.92 7.32
N ARG A 397 -5.42 -19.15 6.96
CA ARG A 397 -4.46 -20.27 6.83
C ARG A 397 -3.35 -19.95 5.83
N HIS A 398 -3.69 -19.30 4.73
CA HIS A 398 -2.70 -18.88 3.73
C HIS A 398 -1.64 -17.94 4.34
N ARG A 399 -2.03 -17.05 5.25
CA ARG A 399 -1.11 -16.13 5.91
C ARG A 399 -0.27 -16.80 6.98
N ILE A 400 -0.88 -17.68 7.76
CA ILE A 400 -0.16 -18.45 8.77
C ILE A 400 0.84 -19.41 8.08
N ALA A 401 0.43 -20.04 6.98
CA ALA A 401 1.31 -20.90 6.18
C ALA A 401 2.53 -20.15 5.59
N ASP A 402 2.47 -18.85 5.48
CA ASP A 402 3.58 -18.01 4.96
C ASP A 402 4.65 -17.72 6.05
N MET A 403 4.40 -18.01 7.31
CA MET A 403 5.31 -17.71 8.42
C MET A 403 6.70 -18.35 8.27
N PRO A 404 6.86 -19.64 7.94
CA PRO A 404 8.19 -20.23 7.73
C PRO A 404 8.99 -19.49 6.64
N ARG A 405 8.36 -19.13 5.53
CA ARG A 405 9.00 -18.34 4.46
C ARG A 405 9.42 -16.96 4.96
N ARG A 406 8.61 -16.32 5.81
CA ARG A 406 8.92 -15.01 6.39
C ARG A 406 10.10 -15.08 7.34
N CYS A 407 10.18 -16.10 8.17
CA CYS A 407 11.34 -16.36 9.03
C CYS A 407 12.63 -16.56 8.20
N ALA A 408 12.58 -17.35 7.14
CA ALA A 408 13.71 -17.53 6.23
C ALA A 408 14.12 -16.22 5.55
N GLU A 409 13.17 -15.34 5.20
CA GLU A 409 13.46 -14.03 4.59
C GLU A 409 14.09 -13.06 5.60
N LEU A 410 13.72 -13.12 6.89
CA LEU A 410 14.38 -12.34 7.95
C LEU A 410 15.85 -12.68 8.07
N VAL A 411 16.18 -13.96 8.12
CA VAL A 411 17.58 -14.42 8.16
C VAL A 411 18.33 -13.91 6.93
N ARG A 412 17.75 -14.11 5.74
CA ARG A 412 18.36 -13.67 4.47
C ARG A 412 18.56 -12.15 4.38
N SER A 413 17.69 -11.36 4.99
CA SER A 413 17.72 -9.90 4.94
C SER A 413 18.37 -9.24 6.16
N ASN A 414 18.97 -10.03 7.07
CA ASN A 414 19.49 -9.59 8.36
C ASN A 414 18.49 -8.70 9.10
N GLY A 415 17.30 -9.25 9.37
CA GLY A 415 16.21 -8.57 10.06
C GLY A 415 15.57 -7.40 9.29
N GLY A 416 15.90 -7.25 8.02
CA GLY A 416 15.32 -6.22 7.16
C GLY A 416 13.84 -6.48 6.87
N PRO A 417 13.16 -5.50 6.21
CA PRO A 417 11.76 -5.67 5.82
C PRO A 417 11.61 -6.86 4.88
N ILE A 418 10.59 -7.68 5.11
CA ILE A 418 10.28 -8.81 4.25
C ILE A 418 9.88 -8.31 2.86
N ARG A 419 10.55 -8.83 1.83
CA ARG A 419 10.32 -8.49 0.43
C ARG A 419 9.33 -9.48 -0.17
N GLY A 420 8.47 -9.01 -1.03
CA GLY A 420 7.48 -9.84 -1.70
C GLY A 420 6.05 -9.39 -1.40
N ASN A 421 5.10 -10.27 -1.62
CA ASN A 421 3.70 -9.94 -1.43
C ASN A 421 3.50 -9.40 -0.01
N LYS A 422 2.92 -8.20 0.05
CA LYS A 422 2.25 -7.79 1.26
C LYS A 422 1.30 -8.93 1.63
N TRP A 423 1.01 -9.07 2.91
CA TRP A 423 -0.02 -10.03 3.30
C TRP A 423 -1.14 -10.12 2.28
#